data_720877b97516f9bd81b0cbf6ed9e1822
#
_entry.id   720877b97516f9bd81b0cbf6ed9e1822
#
_cell.length_a   1.000
_cell.length_b   1.000
_cell.length_c   1.000
_cell.angle_alpha   90.00
_cell.angle_beta   90.00
_cell.angle_gamma   90.00
#
_symmetry.space_group_name_H-M   'P 1'
#
loop_
_entity.id
_entity.type
_entity.pdbx_description
1 polymer ?
#
loop_
_entity_poly.entity_id
_entity_poly.type
_entity_poly.pdbx_seq_one_letter_code
_entity_poly.pdbx_strand_id
1 'polypeptide(L)'
;TDIFTDRCEPELSKLVAWPVHCDGNDYNLLITASADGSSLGGIIDFGDMTRAPVVCDLATAAAYLVLDQTQPIEMLSAFVAGYHGGCPLSETEIGLVWPLMMTRLGVSLVNSALMKQQRPDDPYVTISEAPARAFMLQAASWTAAEIEMRLRVATGMDVTPGAAHVLSLIHI
;
A
#
# COMPACT_ATOMS: atom_id res chain seq x y z
N THR A 1 12.49 -4.91 16.42
CA THR A 1 11.63 -3.75 16.62
C THR A 1 10.40 -3.97 15.78
N ASP A 2 9.26 -3.92 16.40
CA ASP A 2 7.99 -4.12 15.72
C ASP A 2 7.57 -2.77 15.09
N ILE A 3 7.74 -2.65 13.77
CA ILE A 3 7.42 -1.42 13.03
C ILE A 3 5.96 -1.00 13.25
N PHE A 4 5.05 -1.95 13.34
CA PHE A 4 3.65 -1.64 13.56
C PHE A 4 3.42 -1.04 14.95
N THR A 5 3.85 -1.72 16.00
CA THR A 5 3.63 -1.30 17.39
C THR A 5 4.36 0.00 17.73
N ASP A 6 5.59 0.15 17.24
CA ASP A 6 6.41 1.31 17.60
C ASP A 6 6.10 2.56 16.77
N ARG A 7 5.67 2.39 15.50
CA ARG A 7 5.51 3.50 14.56
C ARG A 7 4.07 3.73 14.11
N CYS A 8 3.29 2.67 13.86
CA CYS A 8 1.96 2.83 13.28
C CYS A 8 0.87 2.98 14.34
N GLU A 9 0.81 2.10 15.32
CA GLU A 9 -0.26 2.05 16.30
C GLU A 9 -0.47 3.36 17.07
N PRO A 10 0.58 4.06 17.55
CA PRO A 10 0.42 5.33 18.27
C PRO A 10 -0.19 6.44 17.40
N GLU A 11 0.13 6.46 16.09
CA GLU A 11 -0.40 7.47 15.18
C GLU A 11 -1.80 7.12 14.67
N LEU A 12 -2.07 5.85 14.36
CA LEU A 12 -3.39 5.38 13.92
C LEU A 12 -4.48 5.70 14.95
N SER A 13 -4.15 5.59 16.24
CA SER A 13 -5.10 5.87 17.32
C SER A 13 -5.59 7.32 17.37
N LYS A 14 -4.87 8.24 16.73
CA LYS A 14 -5.18 9.68 16.68
C LYS A 14 -5.98 10.05 15.42
N LEU A 15 -6.04 9.17 14.42
CA LEU A 15 -6.70 9.43 13.15
C LEU A 15 -8.18 9.10 13.21
N VAL A 16 -8.96 9.81 12.38
CA VAL A 16 -10.40 9.56 12.26
C VAL A 16 -10.65 8.26 11.52
N ALA A 17 -11.46 7.40 12.12
CA ALA A 17 -11.85 6.13 11.51
C ALA A 17 -13.15 6.29 10.69
N TRP A 18 -13.11 5.78 9.46
CA TRP A 18 -14.21 5.74 8.49
C TRP A 18 -14.55 4.29 8.13
N PRO A 19 -15.74 4.01 7.58
CA PRO A 19 -15.98 2.74 6.92
C PRO A 19 -15.07 2.63 5.70
N VAL A 20 -14.21 1.59 5.67
CA VAL A 20 -13.23 1.34 4.62
C VAL A 20 -13.33 -0.09 4.15
N HIS A 21 -12.96 -0.35 2.89
CA HIS A 21 -13.08 -1.66 2.26
C HIS A 21 -12.06 -2.67 2.81
N CYS A 22 -10.82 -2.25 3.02
CA CYS A 22 -9.68 -3.01 3.55
C CYS A 22 -9.26 -4.26 2.78
N ASP A 23 -9.77 -4.46 1.56
CA ASP A 23 -9.34 -5.53 0.66
C ASP A 23 -9.36 -5.09 -0.82
N GLY A 24 -8.91 -3.85 -1.08
CA GLY A 24 -8.80 -3.28 -2.42
C GLY A 24 -7.65 -3.93 -3.20
N ASN A 25 -7.94 -5.05 -3.87
CA ASN A 25 -7.01 -5.77 -4.74
C ASN A 25 -7.61 -5.91 -6.15
N ASP A 26 -6.83 -6.39 -7.12
CA ASP A 26 -7.22 -6.53 -8.53
C ASP A 26 -8.38 -7.52 -8.75
N TYR A 27 -8.55 -8.52 -7.90
CA TYR A 27 -9.68 -9.46 -7.96
C TYR A 27 -11.01 -8.84 -7.53
N ASN A 28 -10.95 -7.76 -6.74
CA ASN A 28 -12.12 -7.06 -6.22
C ASN A 28 -12.52 -5.83 -7.04
N LEU A 29 -11.81 -5.56 -8.16
CA LEU A 29 -12.11 -4.45 -9.07
C LEU A 29 -12.80 -4.94 -10.33
N LEU A 30 -13.97 -4.38 -10.64
CA LEU A 30 -14.67 -4.63 -11.89
C LEU A 30 -14.27 -3.58 -12.92
N ILE A 31 -13.75 -4.05 -14.06
CA ILE A 31 -13.35 -3.19 -15.17
C ILE A 31 -14.37 -3.29 -16.29
N THR A 32 -14.85 -2.17 -16.75
CA THR A 32 -15.71 -2.06 -17.93
C THR A 32 -14.87 -1.63 -19.11
N ALA A 33 -14.82 -2.50 -20.14
CA ALA A 33 -14.20 -2.17 -21.40
C ALA A 33 -15.14 -1.31 -22.27
N SER A 34 -14.64 -0.24 -22.87
CA SER A 34 -15.36 0.60 -23.82
C SER A 34 -14.51 0.86 -25.05
N ALA A 35 -15.10 1.44 -26.12
CA ALA A 35 -14.38 1.79 -27.33
C ALA A 35 -13.25 2.81 -27.08
N ASP A 36 -13.40 3.66 -26.06
CA ASP A 36 -12.47 4.73 -25.69
C ASP A 36 -11.46 4.31 -24.60
N GLY A 37 -11.44 3.02 -24.22
CA GLY A 37 -10.56 2.47 -23.19
C GLY A 37 -11.32 1.72 -22.10
N SER A 38 -10.63 1.42 -21.00
CA SER A 38 -11.19 0.74 -19.83
C SER A 38 -11.44 1.73 -18.70
N SER A 39 -12.53 1.54 -17.96
CA SER A 39 -12.86 2.32 -16.78
C SER A 39 -13.19 1.41 -15.59
N LEU A 40 -13.01 1.91 -14.38
CA LEU A 40 -13.47 1.23 -13.18
C LEU A 40 -15.00 1.19 -13.17
N GLY A 41 -15.56 -0.01 -13.22
CA GLY A 41 -17.00 -0.25 -13.20
C GLY A 41 -17.57 -0.44 -11.80
N GLY A 42 -16.74 -0.86 -10.85
CA GLY A 42 -17.14 -1.07 -9.47
C GLY A 42 -16.10 -1.78 -8.63
N ILE A 43 -16.41 -1.91 -7.35
CA ILE A 43 -15.67 -2.73 -6.38
C ILE A 43 -16.62 -3.73 -5.75
N ILE A 44 -16.14 -4.95 -5.47
CA ILE A 44 -16.90 -6.05 -4.88
C ILE A 44 -16.19 -6.59 -3.64
N ASP A 45 -16.82 -7.54 -2.96
CA ASP A 45 -16.31 -8.23 -1.79
C ASP A 45 -16.08 -7.32 -0.57
N PHE A 46 -17.19 -6.88 0.01
CA PHE A 46 -17.21 -6.05 1.22
C PHE A 46 -17.10 -6.85 2.52
N GLY A 47 -16.66 -8.13 2.44
CA GLY A 47 -16.55 -9.02 3.61
C GLY A 47 -15.56 -8.53 4.66
N ASP A 48 -14.50 -7.85 4.25
CA ASP A 48 -13.46 -7.31 5.13
C ASP A 48 -13.68 -5.83 5.52
N MET A 49 -14.84 -5.26 5.12
CA MET A 49 -15.15 -3.87 5.46
C MET A 49 -15.11 -3.66 6.96
N THR A 50 -14.41 -2.63 7.38
CA THR A 50 -14.26 -2.29 8.79
C THR A 50 -14.22 -0.79 9.00
N ARG A 51 -14.20 -0.37 10.27
CA ARG A 51 -14.02 1.03 10.63
C ARG A 51 -12.56 1.28 11.00
N ALA A 52 -11.82 1.95 10.12
CA ALA A 52 -10.40 2.26 10.29
C ALA A 52 -10.04 3.62 9.64
N PRO A 53 -8.87 4.20 9.96
CA PRO A 53 -8.34 5.32 9.20
C PRO A 53 -8.19 4.97 7.71
N VAL A 54 -8.48 5.95 6.83
CA VAL A 54 -8.43 5.73 5.36
C VAL A 54 -7.08 5.24 4.86
N VAL A 55 -5.99 5.60 5.54
CA VAL A 55 -4.65 5.13 5.20
C VAL A 55 -4.48 3.62 5.32
N CYS A 56 -5.29 2.94 6.15
CA CYS A 56 -5.27 1.47 6.26
C CYS A 56 -5.79 0.83 4.97
N ASP A 57 -6.84 1.40 4.40
CA ASP A 57 -7.42 0.97 3.12
C ASP A 57 -6.43 1.19 1.97
N LEU A 58 -5.90 2.42 1.89
CA LEU A 58 -4.88 2.79 0.92
C LEU A 58 -3.66 1.87 0.98
N ALA A 59 -3.13 1.61 2.18
CA ALA A 59 -1.96 0.76 2.37
C ALA A 59 -2.23 -0.71 2.00
N THR A 60 -3.45 -1.19 2.24
CA THR A 60 -3.87 -2.53 1.82
C THR A 60 -3.89 -2.64 0.30
N ALA A 61 -4.53 -1.70 -0.40
CA ALA A 61 -4.55 -1.68 -1.87
C ALA A 61 -3.13 -1.53 -2.45
N ALA A 62 -2.32 -0.64 -1.88
CA ALA A 62 -0.92 -0.43 -2.28
C ALA A 62 -0.08 -1.70 -2.17
N ALA A 63 -0.31 -2.54 -1.14
CA ALA A 63 0.41 -3.79 -0.93
C ALA A 63 0.25 -4.78 -2.10
N TYR A 64 -0.93 -4.81 -2.72
CA TYR A 64 -1.16 -5.66 -3.90
C TYR A 64 -0.70 -4.99 -5.19
N LEU A 65 -0.88 -3.67 -5.29
CA LEU A 65 -0.53 -2.89 -6.48
C LEU A 65 0.96 -2.97 -6.84
N VAL A 66 1.85 -3.02 -5.85
CA VAL A 66 3.31 -3.01 -6.06
C VAL A 66 3.87 -4.38 -6.45
N LEU A 67 3.08 -5.46 -6.37
CA LEU A 67 3.53 -6.81 -6.68
C LEU A 67 3.75 -6.96 -8.20
N ASP A 68 4.81 -7.67 -8.58
CA ASP A 68 5.19 -7.95 -9.97
C ASP A 68 5.42 -6.70 -10.86
N GLN A 69 5.59 -5.52 -10.23
CA GLN A 69 5.88 -4.29 -10.94
C GLN A 69 7.37 -4.13 -11.21
N THR A 70 7.71 -3.63 -12.41
CA THR A 70 9.08 -3.28 -12.77
C THR A 70 9.55 -2.01 -12.07
N GLN A 71 8.65 -1.09 -11.78
CA GLN A 71 8.88 0.20 -11.12
C GLN A 71 7.88 0.37 -9.96
N PRO A 72 8.00 -0.44 -8.89
CA PRO A 72 6.98 -0.48 -7.83
C PRO A 72 6.84 0.83 -7.05
N ILE A 73 7.92 1.60 -6.88
CA ILE A 73 7.88 2.86 -6.12
C ILE A 73 7.25 3.98 -6.95
N GLU A 74 7.50 4.01 -8.24
CA GLU A 74 6.83 4.93 -9.17
C GLU A 74 5.33 4.64 -9.22
N MET A 75 4.95 3.37 -9.29
CA MET A 75 3.55 2.94 -9.25
C MET A 75 2.90 3.33 -7.92
N LEU A 76 3.56 3.07 -6.79
CA LEU A 76 3.10 3.47 -5.46
C LEU A 76 2.89 5.00 -5.38
N SER A 77 3.85 5.77 -5.88
CA SER A 77 3.80 7.23 -5.86
C SER A 77 2.62 7.77 -6.67
N ALA A 78 2.41 7.23 -7.88
CA ALA A 78 1.28 7.62 -8.73
C ALA A 78 -0.07 7.25 -8.10
N PHE A 79 -0.16 6.07 -7.49
CA PHE A 79 -1.37 5.60 -6.81
C PHE A 79 -1.73 6.46 -5.61
N VAL A 80 -0.76 6.77 -4.74
CA VAL A 80 -0.96 7.63 -3.57
C VAL A 80 -1.32 9.06 -3.98
N ALA A 81 -0.69 9.59 -5.03
CA ALA A 81 -1.04 10.91 -5.58
C ALA A 81 -2.49 10.94 -6.11
N GLY A 82 -2.90 9.93 -6.86
CA GLY A 82 -4.28 9.80 -7.34
C GLY A 82 -5.29 9.69 -6.21
N TYR A 83 -4.99 8.91 -5.19
CA TYR A 83 -5.83 8.79 -4.00
C TYR A 83 -5.94 10.12 -3.25
N HIS A 84 -4.80 10.78 -3.00
CA HIS A 84 -4.75 12.08 -2.34
C HIS A 84 -5.55 13.16 -3.10
N GLY A 85 -5.58 13.11 -4.43
CA GLY A 85 -6.38 14.01 -5.27
C GLY A 85 -7.89 13.86 -5.06
N GLY A 86 -8.38 12.66 -4.74
CA GLY A 86 -9.79 12.38 -4.47
C GLY A 86 -10.15 12.42 -2.97
N CYS A 87 -9.23 12.00 -2.12
CA CYS A 87 -9.36 11.95 -0.66
C CYS A 87 -8.08 12.50 -0.03
N PRO A 88 -8.02 13.79 0.33
CA PRO A 88 -6.81 14.41 0.84
C PRO A 88 -6.29 13.73 2.11
N LEU A 89 -5.04 13.27 2.05
CA LEU A 89 -4.34 12.65 3.16
C LEU A 89 -3.56 13.71 3.95
N SER A 90 -3.49 13.54 5.25
CA SER A 90 -2.60 14.34 6.12
C SER A 90 -1.13 13.90 5.98
N GLU A 91 -0.21 14.72 6.46
CA GLU A 91 1.23 14.36 6.50
C GLU A 91 1.47 13.08 7.33
N THR A 92 0.74 12.91 8.42
CA THR A 92 0.80 11.70 9.25
C THR A 92 0.37 10.47 8.46
N GLU A 93 -0.72 10.56 7.70
CA GLU A 93 -1.20 9.44 6.88
C GLU A 93 -0.19 9.09 5.78
N ILE A 94 0.40 10.07 5.10
CA ILE A 94 1.46 9.82 4.11
C ILE A 94 2.64 9.08 4.75
N GLY A 95 3.09 9.48 5.94
CA GLY A 95 4.16 8.81 6.67
C GLY A 95 3.83 7.37 7.09
N LEU A 96 2.54 7.03 7.17
CA LEU A 96 2.06 5.70 7.55
C LEU A 96 1.87 4.74 6.35
N VAL A 97 1.79 5.24 5.11
CA VAL A 97 1.53 4.39 3.93
C VAL A 97 2.53 3.23 3.83
N TRP A 98 3.83 3.55 3.83
CA TRP A 98 4.87 2.53 3.67
C TRP A 98 4.90 1.50 4.80
N PRO A 99 4.98 1.88 6.09
CA PRO A 99 5.04 0.90 7.15
C PRO A 99 3.76 0.05 7.27
N LEU A 100 2.59 0.59 6.98
CA LEU A 100 1.34 -0.18 6.95
C LEU A 100 1.30 -1.15 5.76
N MET A 101 1.73 -0.71 4.57
CA MET A 101 1.84 -1.57 3.40
C MET A 101 2.79 -2.75 3.66
N MET A 102 3.96 -2.50 4.23
CA MET A 102 4.91 -3.56 4.59
C MET A 102 4.35 -4.50 5.66
N THR A 103 3.59 -3.98 6.62
CA THR A 103 2.88 -4.79 7.63
C THR A 103 1.84 -5.69 6.96
N ARG A 104 1.03 -5.15 6.03
CA ARG A 104 0.03 -5.92 5.27
C ARG A 104 0.67 -7.07 4.49
N LEU A 105 1.79 -6.82 3.81
CA LEU A 105 2.54 -7.86 3.10
C LEU A 105 3.07 -8.94 4.06
N GLY A 106 3.60 -8.54 5.20
CA GLY A 106 4.05 -9.47 6.24
C GLY A 106 2.91 -10.37 6.75
N VAL A 107 1.75 -9.78 7.04
CA VAL A 107 0.55 -10.52 7.45
C VAL A 107 0.09 -11.46 6.35
N SER A 108 0.09 -11.02 5.09
CA SER A 108 -0.27 -11.87 3.94
C SER A 108 0.63 -13.09 3.82
N LEU A 109 1.94 -12.93 3.98
CA LEU A 109 2.90 -14.05 3.95
C LEU A 109 2.70 -15.04 5.11
N VAL A 110 2.43 -14.55 6.32
CA VAL A 110 2.16 -15.41 7.48
C VAL A 110 0.85 -16.18 7.27
N ASN A 111 -0.22 -15.50 6.82
CA ASN A 111 -1.50 -16.13 6.53
C ASN A 111 -1.38 -17.19 5.43
N SER A 112 -0.66 -16.88 4.34
CA SER A 112 -0.39 -17.85 3.28
C SER A 112 0.30 -19.09 3.81
N ALA A 113 1.34 -18.94 4.65
CA ALA A 113 2.05 -20.06 5.26
C ALA A 113 1.16 -20.91 6.17
N LEU A 114 0.28 -20.29 6.97
CA LEU A 114 -0.67 -20.99 7.82
C LEU A 114 -1.74 -21.72 7.01
N MET A 115 -2.32 -21.07 6.02
CA MET A 115 -3.34 -21.65 5.17
C MET A 115 -2.82 -22.81 4.33
N LYS A 116 -1.55 -22.75 3.86
CA LYS A 116 -0.88 -23.84 3.15
C LYS A 116 -0.76 -25.11 3.99
N GLN A 117 -0.60 -24.98 5.31
CA GLN A 117 -0.62 -26.13 6.22
C GLN A 117 -2.01 -26.78 6.29
N GLN A 118 -3.08 -25.99 6.18
CA GLN A 118 -4.46 -26.45 6.28
C GLN A 118 -5.03 -26.92 4.93
N ARG A 119 -4.56 -26.31 3.82
CA ARG A 119 -5.05 -26.56 2.45
C ARG A 119 -3.86 -26.66 1.48
N PRO A 120 -3.05 -27.74 1.56
CA PRO A 120 -1.78 -27.85 0.81
C PRO A 120 -1.99 -27.87 -0.72
N ASP A 121 -3.15 -28.32 -1.19
CA ASP A 121 -3.47 -28.48 -2.61
C ASP A 121 -4.23 -27.29 -3.22
N ASP A 122 -4.48 -26.22 -2.43
CA ASP A 122 -5.20 -25.04 -2.90
C ASP A 122 -4.20 -23.97 -3.44
N PRO A 123 -4.07 -23.81 -4.76
CA PRO A 123 -3.12 -22.86 -5.34
C PRO A 123 -3.46 -21.40 -5.05
N TYR A 124 -4.72 -21.08 -4.74
CA TYR A 124 -5.16 -19.73 -4.42
C TYR A 124 -4.51 -19.20 -3.13
N VAL A 125 -4.26 -20.08 -2.18
CA VAL A 125 -3.66 -19.75 -0.87
C VAL A 125 -2.26 -19.15 -1.00
N THR A 126 -1.54 -19.47 -2.08
CA THR A 126 -0.14 -19.08 -2.28
C THR A 126 0.07 -18.13 -3.45
N ILE A 127 -1.00 -17.67 -4.10
CA ILE A 127 -0.90 -16.88 -5.35
C ILE A 127 -0.06 -15.60 -5.17
N SER A 128 -0.18 -14.93 -4.04
CA SER A 128 0.57 -13.70 -3.73
C SER A 128 1.90 -13.96 -2.99
N GLU A 129 2.20 -15.22 -2.59
CA GLU A 129 3.35 -15.50 -1.71
C GLU A 129 4.69 -15.17 -2.39
N ALA A 130 4.90 -15.68 -3.60
CA ALA A 130 6.14 -15.47 -4.32
C ALA A 130 6.35 -13.99 -4.71
N PRO A 131 5.35 -13.28 -5.29
CA PRO A 131 5.45 -11.85 -5.54
C PRO A 131 5.72 -11.02 -4.29
N ALA A 132 4.98 -11.27 -3.19
CA ALA A 132 5.17 -10.53 -1.94
C ALA A 132 6.57 -10.74 -1.35
N ARG A 133 7.08 -11.97 -1.36
CA ARG A 133 8.44 -12.29 -0.91
C ARG A 133 9.50 -11.59 -1.78
N ALA A 134 9.35 -11.62 -3.10
CA ALA A 134 10.26 -10.94 -4.03
C ALA A 134 10.27 -9.43 -3.78
N PHE A 135 9.08 -8.81 -3.65
CA PHE A 135 8.98 -7.39 -3.34
C PHE A 135 9.61 -7.05 -1.99
N MET A 136 9.35 -7.82 -0.92
CA MET A 136 9.93 -7.55 0.41
C MET A 136 11.46 -7.65 0.42
N LEU A 137 12.05 -8.55 -0.37
CA LEU A 137 13.50 -8.62 -0.55
C LEU A 137 14.04 -7.38 -1.28
N GLN A 138 13.35 -6.90 -2.30
CA GLN A 138 13.70 -5.67 -3.00
C GLN A 138 13.53 -4.45 -2.08
N ALA A 139 12.46 -4.43 -1.28
CA ALA A 139 12.13 -3.35 -0.35
C ALA A 139 13.20 -3.13 0.74
N ALA A 140 14.03 -4.13 1.02
CA ALA A 140 15.14 -4.00 1.96
C ALA A 140 16.21 -2.98 1.49
N SER A 141 16.22 -2.60 0.21
CA SER A 141 17.12 -1.56 -0.33
C SER A 141 16.63 -0.13 -0.10
N TRP A 142 15.37 0.06 0.32
CA TRP A 142 14.78 1.39 0.56
C TRP A 142 14.53 1.63 2.04
N THR A 143 14.76 2.85 2.46
CA THR A 143 14.39 3.29 3.81
C THR A 143 12.95 3.84 3.81
N ALA A 144 12.27 3.74 4.95
CA ALA A 144 10.93 4.31 5.10
C ALA A 144 10.92 5.84 4.87
N ALA A 145 12.03 6.52 5.23
CA ALA A 145 12.15 7.96 5.04
C ALA A 145 12.27 8.35 3.55
N GLU A 146 13.01 7.57 2.75
CA GLU A 146 13.10 7.79 1.30
C GLU A 146 11.76 7.62 0.63
N ILE A 147 11.01 6.57 0.98
CA ILE A 147 9.68 6.34 0.40
C ILE A 147 8.71 7.44 0.84
N GLU A 148 8.65 7.79 2.12
CA GLU A 148 7.81 8.89 2.60
C GLU A 148 8.09 10.18 1.83
N MET A 149 9.36 10.51 1.60
CA MET A 149 9.76 11.69 0.85
C MET A 149 9.24 11.67 -0.60
N ARG A 150 9.34 10.51 -1.28
CA ARG A 150 8.81 10.35 -2.65
C ARG A 150 7.29 10.53 -2.67
N LEU A 151 6.58 9.99 -1.68
CA LEU A 151 5.13 10.16 -1.56
C LEU A 151 4.74 11.61 -1.29
N ARG A 152 5.48 12.33 -0.44
CA ARG A 152 5.28 13.78 -0.21
C ARG A 152 5.45 14.58 -1.50
N VAL A 153 6.50 14.32 -2.27
CA VAL A 153 6.70 14.95 -3.59
C VAL A 153 5.54 14.65 -4.52
N ALA A 154 5.13 13.39 -4.62
CA ALA A 154 4.05 12.97 -5.52
C ALA A 154 2.68 13.60 -5.17
N THR A 155 2.43 13.88 -3.88
CA THR A 155 1.21 14.53 -3.39
C THR A 155 1.31 16.05 -3.32
N GLY A 156 2.45 16.65 -3.70
CA GLY A 156 2.68 18.10 -3.62
C GLY A 156 2.85 18.63 -2.19
N MET A 157 3.10 17.75 -1.21
CA MET A 157 3.39 18.16 0.16
C MET A 157 4.81 18.67 0.33
N ASP A 158 5.00 19.57 1.30
CA ASP A 158 6.32 20.08 1.61
C ASP A 158 7.29 18.97 2.02
N VAL A 159 8.46 19.02 1.42
CA VAL A 159 9.60 18.16 1.76
C VAL A 159 10.43 18.88 2.79
N THR A 160 10.74 18.21 3.91
CA THR A 160 11.58 18.83 4.96
C THR A 160 12.93 19.30 4.37
N PRO A 161 13.54 20.39 4.88
CA PRO A 161 14.74 21.00 4.27
C PRO A 161 15.91 20.06 3.96
N GLY A 162 16.10 18.98 4.70
CA GLY A 162 17.12 17.96 4.39
C GLY A 162 16.75 17.01 3.26
N ALA A 163 15.48 16.88 2.94
CA ALA A 163 14.98 15.94 1.96
C ALA A 163 15.16 16.41 0.51
N ALA A 164 15.07 17.72 0.25
CA ALA A 164 15.30 18.28 -1.09
C ALA A 164 16.72 17.99 -1.62
N HIS A 165 17.71 17.97 -0.72
CA HIS A 165 19.09 17.65 -1.08
C HIS A 165 19.25 16.17 -1.48
N VAL A 166 18.60 15.26 -0.76
CA VAL A 166 18.64 13.84 -1.08
C VAL A 166 17.97 13.55 -2.43
N LEU A 167 16.84 14.21 -2.74
CA LEU A 167 16.15 14.08 -4.03
C LEU A 167 17.03 14.51 -5.21
N SER A 168 17.83 15.56 -5.05
CA SER A 168 18.76 16.02 -6.09
C SER A 168 19.88 15.00 -6.39
N LEU A 169 20.24 14.17 -5.40
CA LEU A 169 21.27 13.14 -5.54
C LEU A 169 20.76 11.83 -6.20
N ILE A 170 19.46 11.57 -6.15
CA ILE A 170 18.85 10.37 -6.76
C ILE A 170 18.27 10.62 -8.16
N HIS A 171 18.55 11.76 -8.77
CA HIS A 171 18.14 12.09 -10.15
C HIS A 171 16.66 11.80 -10.45
N ILE A 172 15.77 12.39 -9.66
CA ILE A 172 14.33 12.43 -9.96
C ILE A 172 14.01 13.76 -10.63
#